data_abedf6e7c11bbf42af1eb5bda7f2696b
#
_entry.id   abedf6e7c11bbf42af1eb5bda7f2696b
#
_cell.length_a   1.000
_cell.length_b   1.000
_cell.length_c   1.000
_cell.angle_alpha   90.00
_cell.angle_beta   90.00
_cell.angle_gamma   90.00
#
_symmetry.space_group_name_H-M   'P 1'
#
loop_
_entity.id
_entity.type
_entity.pdbx_description
1 polymer ?
#
loop_
_entity_poly.entity_id
_entity_poly.type
_entity_poly.pdbx_seq_one_letter_code
_entity_poly.pdbx_strand_id
1 'polypeptide(L)'
;MSDIAIIHFVNYKRGTRSRAAMRGVMLYVMKEKKTAWEGGPLVSGINCQVQSVYDDFLNTKLLYHKDGGVMFYHMVQSFPKGANIDPRAAHEATRRLAGYFEGCEVLVCTHIDREHIHSHCIINSVNFETGRKVAYGGRTDSGAARSQ
;
A
#
# COMPACT_ATOMS: atom_id res chain seq x y z
N MET A 1 17.44 1.89 -20.03
CA MET A 1 17.24 2.06 -19.68
C MET A 1 16.33 1.99 -19.14
N SER A 2 15.90 1.75 -18.96
CA SER A 2 14.98 1.75 -18.57
C SER A 2 14.61 1.15 -17.58
N ASP A 3 15.01 1.19 -16.62
CA ASP A 3 14.66 0.61 -15.48
C ASP A 3 13.77 1.49 -14.73
N ILE A 4 12.84 2.13 -15.32
CA ILE A 4 11.95 3.03 -14.64
C ILE A 4 10.79 2.27 -14.08
N ALA A 5 10.60 2.33 -12.78
CA ALA A 5 9.43 1.76 -12.16
C ALA A 5 8.23 2.67 -12.42
N ILE A 6 7.08 2.07 -12.59
CA ILE A 6 5.86 2.82 -12.86
C ILE A 6 4.97 2.73 -11.64
N ILE A 7 4.48 3.88 -11.20
CA ILE A 7 3.62 3.95 -10.02
C ILE A 7 2.23 4.38 -10.43
N HIS A 8 1.23 3.67 -9.92
CA HIS A 8 -0.14 4.09 -10.15
C HIS A 8 -0.99 3.71 -8.95
N PHE A 9 -2.12 4.38 -8.80
CA PHE A 9 -3.09 4.03 -7.77
C PHE A 9 -4.19 3.22 -8.43
N VAL A 10 -4.60 2.16 -7.74
CA VAL A 10 -5.66 1.31 -8.26
C VAL A 10 -6.97 2.03 -8.08
N ASN A 11 -7.74 2.10 -9.16
CA ASN A 11 -8.99 2.81 -9.15
C ASN A 11 -10.14 1.83 -8.92
N TYR A 12 -10.64 1.80 -7.71
CA TYR A 12 -11.75 0.92 -7.38
C TYR A 12 -13.05 1.63 -7.67
N LYS A 13 -13.94 0.97 -8.40
CA LYS A 13 -15.24 1.58 -8.66
C LYS A 13 -16.01 1.70 -7.39
N ARG A 14 -15.86 0.68 -6.50
CA ARG A 14 -16.51 0.87 -5.28
C ARG A 14 -15.80 -0.05 -4.50
N GLY A 15 -15.27 -0.22 -3.67
CA GLY A 15 -14.54 -1.25 -3.01
C GLY A 15 -13.54 -0.74 -1.99
N THR A 16 -13.55 0.57 -1.74
CA THR A 16 -12.62 1.11 -0.75
C THR A 16 -13.34 1.69 0.45
N ARG A 17 -14.66 1.51 0.54
CA ARG A 17 -15.43 2.21 1.58
C ARG A 17 -15.99 1.31 2.66
N SER A 18 -15.49 0.11 2.80
CA SER A 18 -15.98 -0.78 3.86
C SER A 18 -14.83 -1.47 4.53
N ARG A 19 -15.07 -1.91 5.76
CA ARG A 19 -14.08 -2.69 6.49
C ARG A 19 -13.81 -4.00 5.78
N ALA A 20 -14.84 -4.61 5.21
CA ALA A 20 -14.67 -5.88 4.52
C ALA A 20 -13.79 -5.73 3.30
N ALA A 21 -13.93 -4.62 2.56
CA ALA A 21 -13.09 -4.38 1.40
C ALA A 21 -11.63 -4.20 1.84
N MET A 22 -11.41 -3.46 2.90
CA MET A 22 -10.07 -3.24 3.41
C MET A 22 -9.43 -4.55 3.85
N ARG A 23 -10.18 -5.36 4.60
CA ARG A 23 -9.65 -6.63 5.06
C ARG A 23 -9.37 -7.55 3.88
N GLY A 24 -10.25 -7.57 2.91
CA GLY A 24 -10.08 -8.44 1.75
C GLY A 24 -8.87 -8.11 0.92
N VAL A 25 -8.60 -6.82 0.70
CA VAL A 25 -7.44 -6.44 -0.08
C VAL A 25 -6.15 -6.76 0.68
N MET A 26 -6.15 -6.56 2.01
CA MET A 26 -4.98 -6.90 2.81
C MET A 26 -4.67 -8.38 2.71
N LEU A 27 -5.69 -9.22 2.84
CA LEU A 27 -5.48 -10.66 2.75
C LEU A 27 -4.98 -11.06 1.36
N TYR A 28 -5.50 -10.41 0.34
CA TYR A 28 -5.08 -10.72 -1.02
C TYR A 28 -3.61 -10.37 -1.25
N VAL A 29 -3.20 -9.16 -0.87
CA VAL A 29 -1.84 -8.75 -1.17
C VAL A 29 -0.81 -9.46 -0.31
N MET A 30 -1.23 -10.01 0.83
CA MET A 30 -0.31 -10.72 1.72
C MET A 30 -0.19 -12.21 1.41
N LYS A 31 -0.86 -12.70 0.36
CA LYS A 31 -0.84 -14.14 0.10
C LYS A 31 0.58 -14.66 -0.03
N GLU A 32 0.84 -15.73 0.69
CA GLU A 32 2.18 -16.30 0.73
C GLU A 32 2.70 -16.68 -0.64
N LYS A 33 1.86 -17.29 -1.47
CA LYS A 33 2.32 -17.72 -2.77
C LYS A 33 2.72 -16.57 -3.68
N LYS A 34 2.33 -15.35 -3.33
CA LYS A 34 2.70 -14.17 -4.12
C LYS A 34 3.93 -13.48 -3.57
N THR A 35 4.20 -13.65 -2.29
CA THR A 35 5.22 -12.85 -1.60
C THR A 35 6.40 -13.66 -1.07
N ALA A 36 6.34 -14.99 -1.15
CA ALA A 36 7.40 -15.81 -0.58
C ALA A 36 8.71 -15.62 -1.33
N TRP A 37 9.79 -15.44 -0.59
CA TRP A 37 11.10 -15.25 -1.18
C TRP A 37 12.13 -15.76 -0.19
N GLU A 38 13.33 -16.02 -0.68
CA GLU A 38 14.40 -16.45 0.19
C GLU A 38 14.61 -15.41 1.27
N GLY A 39 14.81 -15.84 2.46
CA GLY A 39 15.02 -14.92 3.57
C GLY A 39 13.76 -14.40 4.18
N GLY A 40 12.60 -14.83 3.71
CA GLY A 40 11.33 -14.46 4.30
C GLY A 40 10.40 -13.78 3.34
N PRO A 41 9.15 -13.68 3.70
CA PRO A 41 8.16 -13.09 2.81
C PRO A 41 8.40 -11.61 2.60
N LEU A 42 8.02 -11.14 1.43
CA LEU A 42 8.21 -9.74 1.07
C LEU A 42 6.97 -8.96 1.51
N VAL A 43 6.80 -8.87 2.81
CA VAL A 43 5.67 -8.18 3.43
C VAL A 43 6.20 -7.34 4.58
N SER A 44 5.87 -6.06 4.58
CA SER A 44 6.36 -5.14 5.61
C SER A 44 5.29 -4.16 6.02
N GLY A 45 5.39 -3.65 7.23
CA GLY A 45 4.52 -2.59 7.71
C GLY A 45 5.33 -1.33 7.94
N ILE A 46 4.79 -0.20 7.53
CA ILE A 46 5.36 1.11 7.83
C ILE A 46 4.43 1.73 8.85
N ASN A 47 4.93 1.99 10.03
CA ASN A 47 4.15 2.54 11.14
C ASN A 47 3.03 1.60 11.59
N CYS A 48 3.12 0.33 11.24
CA CYS A 48 2.14 -0.67 11.67
C CYS A 48 2.83 -2.02 11.67
N GLN A 49 2.18 -3.01 12.25
CA GLN A 49 2.72 -4.36 12.34
C GLN A 49 1.99 -5.25 11.35
N VAL A 50 2.73 -6.07 10.62
CA VAL A 50 2.13 -6.95 9.64
C VAL A 50 1.09 -7.88 10.29
N GLN A 51 1.42 -8.39 11.48
CA GLN A 51 0.57 -9.37 12.14
C GLN A 51 -0.78 -8.80 12.55
N SER A 52 -0.87 -7.49 12.74
CA SER A 52 -2.09 -6.84 13.19
C SER A 52 -2.51 -5.71 12.29
N VAL A 53 -2.10 -5.75 11.02
CA VAL A 53 -2.25 -4.58 10.14
C VAL A 53 -3.70 -4.13 10.01
N TYR A 54 -4.63 -5.07 9.90
CA TYR A 54 -6.04 -4.69 9.79
C TYR A 54 -6.48 -3.95 11.05
N ASP A 55 -6.16 -4.51 12.21
CA ASP A 55 -6.55 -3.90 13.47
C ASP A 55 -5.83 -2.56 13.66
N ASP A 56 -4.58 -2.46 13.24
CA ASP A 56 -3.86 -1.20 13.36
C ASP A 56 -4.53 -0.10 12.56
N PHE A 57 -4.91 -0.41 11.31
CA PHE A 57 -5.61 0.56 10.48
C PHE A 57 -6.94 0.94 11.08
N LEU A 58 -7.68 -0.05 11.57
CA LEU A 58 -9.00 0.20 12.13
C LEU A 58 -8.90 1.02 13.42
N ASN A 59 -7.95 0.69 14.27
CA ASN A 59 -7.78 1.40 15.53
C ASN A 59 -7.49 2.87 15.32
N THR A 60 -6.68 3.21 14.31
CA THR A 60 -6.42 4.61 14.01
C THR A 60 -7.71 5.31 13.61
N LYS A 61 -8.54 4.66 12.79
CA LYS A 61 -9.80 5.26 12.38
C LYS A 61 -10.73 5.47 13.57
N LEU A 62 -10.79 4.50 14.44
CA LEU A 62 -11.68 4.59 15.60
C LEU A 62 -11.19 5.63 16.59
N LEU A 63 -9.88 5.74 16.76
CA LEU A 63 -9.33 6.72 17.68
C LEU A 63 -9.76 8.14 17.28
N TYR A 64 -9.78 8.42 15.99
CA TYR A 64 -10.11 9.75 15.52
C TYR A 64 -11.55 9.86 15.03
N HIS A 65 -12.37 8.83 15.27
CA HIS A 65 -13.79 8.83 14.86
C HIS A 65 -13.94 9.05 13.36
N LYS A 66 -13.07 8.39 12.58
CA LYS A 66 -13.10 8.52 11.13
C LYS A 66 -13.22 7.18 10.45
N ASP A 67 -14.16 6.38 10.91
CA ASP A 67 -14.38 5.04 10.40
C ASP A 67 -15.46 5.05 9.33
N GLY A 68 -15.41 5.99 8.42
CA GLY A 68 -16.39 6.06 7.33
C GLY A 68 -15.71 6.54 6.08
N GLY A 69 -16.43 6.48 4.97
CA GLY A 69 -15.90 6.91 3.70
C GLY A 69 -14.81 6.00 3.21
N VAL A 70 -13.85 6.57 2.49
CA VAL A 70 -12.74 5.79 1.95
C VAL A 70 -11.90 5.24 3.08
N MET A 71 -11.68 3.95 3.07
CA MET A 71 -10.95 3.27 4.15
C MET A 71 -9.47 3.13 3.85
N PHE A 72 -9.10 3.03 2.58
CA PHE A 72 -7.70 2.82 2.22
C PHE A 72 -7.45 3.26 0.79
N TYR A 73 -6.18 3.46 0.47
CA TYR A 73 -5.72 3.67 -0.90
C TYR A 73 -4.77 2.56 -1.26
N HIS A 74 -4.73 2.21 -2.53
CA HIS A 74 -3.93 1.10 -3.00
C HIS A 74 -3.01 1.62 -4.12
N MET A 75 -1.72 1.65 -3.85
CA MET A 75 -0.73 2.10 -4.80
C MET A 75 0.10 0.91 -5.23
N VAL A 76 0.45 0.85 -6.51
CA VAL A 76 1.27 -0.23 -7.03
C VAL A 76 2.50 0.37 -7.69
N GLN A 77 3.66 -0.19 -7.37
CA GLN A 77 4.89 0.15 -8.05
C GLN A 77 5.29 -1.07 -8.85
N SER A 78 5.31 -0.92 -10.16
CA SER A 78 5.63 -2.01 -11.08
C SER A 78 7.05 -1.85 -11.57
N PHE A 79 7.80 -2.94 -11.57
CA PHE A 79 9.17 -2.93 -12.06
C PHE A 79 9.18 -3.62 -13.42
N PRO A 80 9.74 -3.00 -14.45
CA PRO A 80 9.61 -3.55 -15.79
C PRO A 80 10.32 -4.88 -15.92
N LYS A 81 9.77 -5.70 -16.78
CA LYS A 81 10.41 -6.95 -17.12
C LYS A 81 11.78 -6.62 -17.69
N GLY A 82 12.76 -7.31 -17.24
CA GLY A 82 14.12 -7.02 -17.69
C GLY A 82 14.87 -6.03 -16.82
N ALA A 83 14.18 -5.40 -15.88
CA ALA A 83 14.87 -4.56 -14.92
C ALA A 83 15.79 -5.47 -14.13
N ASN A 84 17.00 -5.08 -13.96
CA ASN A 84 17.95 -5.93 -13.29
C ASN A 84 17.88 -5.66 -11.79
N ILE A 85 16.80 -6.08 -11.18
CA ILE A 85 16.57 -5.85 -9.76
C ILE A 85 16.00 -7.12 -9.17
N ASP A 86 16.54 -7.55 -8.05
CA ASP A 86 15.98 -8.74 -7.43
C ASP A 86 14.79 -8.38 -6.54
N PRO A 87 14.00 -9.36 -6.17
CA PRO A 87 12.77 -9.08 -5.41
C PRO A 87 13.01 -8.37 -4.08
N ARG A 88 14.09 -8.70 -3.36
CA ARG A 88 14.34 -8.04 -2.08
C ARG A 88 14.68 -6.56 -2.30
N ALA A 89 15.46 -6.26 -3.33
CA ALA A 89 15.80 -4.88 -3.63
C ALA A 89 14.57 -4.10 -4.07
N ALA A 90 13.68 -4.74 -4.85
CA ALA A 90 12.44 -4.11 -5.25
C ALA A 90 11.58 -3.80 -4.02
N HIS A 91 11.49 -4.74 -3.09
CA HIS A 91 10.71 -4.56 -1.88
C HIS A 91 11.26 -3.38 -1.07
N GLU A 92 12.58 -3.30 -0.92
CA GLU A 92 13.18 -2.21 -0.16
C GLU A 92 12.97 -0.86 -0.84
N ALA A 93 13.01 -0.83 -2.16
CA ALA A 93 12.74 0.41 -2.88
C ALA A 93 11.33 0.90 -2.59
N THR A 94 10.36 -0.03 -2.58
CA THR A 94 8.98 0.35 -2.33
C THR A 94 8.78 0.75 -0.87
N ARG A 95 9.49 0.11 0.06
CA ARG A 95 9.41 0.51 1.45
C ARG A 95 9.88 1.96 1.62
N ARG A 96 10.94 2.34 0.93
CA ARG A 96 11.42 3.72 1.00
C ARG A 96 10.40 4.68 0.40
N LEU A 97 9.79 4.29 -0.71
CA LEU A 97 8.75 5.10 -1.31
C LEU A 97 7.57 5.28 -0.36
N ALA A 98 7.17 4.19 0.32
CA ALA A 98 6.06 4.25 1.24
C ALA A 98 6.35 5.18 2.42
N GLY A 99 7.60 5.36 2.76
CA GLY A 99 7.97 6.26 3.85
C GLY A 99 7.67 7.72 3.57
N TYR A 100 7.43 8.07 2.32
CA TYR A 100 7.07 9.44 2.01
C TYR A 100 5.62 9.78 2.36
N PHE A 101 4.81 8.78 2.70
CA PHE A 101 3.46 9.05 3.16
C PHE A 101 3.51 9.28 4.66
N GLU A 102 4.03 10.44 5.03
CA GLU A 102 4.27 10.75 6.44
C GLU A 102 3.00 10.63 7.26
N GLY A 103 3.11 10.03 8.43
CA GLY A 103 1.98 9.89 9.32
C GLY A 103 0.97 8.87 8.88
N CYS A 104 1.28 8.06 7.87
CA CYS A 104 0.36 7.04 7.40
C CYS A 104 0.90 5.65 7.74
N GLU A 105 -0.02 4.77 8.07
CA GLU A 105 0.31 3.35 8.19
C GLU A 105 0.22 2.77 6.80
N VAL A 106 1.22 2.00 6.39
CA VAL A 106 1.25 1.43 5.04
C VAL A 106 1.66 -0.03 5.13
N LEU A 107 0.89 -0.88 4.46
CA LEU A 107 1.25 -2.29 4.29
C LEU A 107 1.91 -2.42 2.93
N VAL A 108 3.12 -2.95 2.88
CA VAL A 108 3.88 -3.11 1.64
C VAL A 108 4.07 -4.58 1.36
N CYS A 109 3.57 -5.05 0.21
CA CYS A 109 3.68 -6.44 -0.19
C CYS A 109 4.19 -6.54 -1.61
N THR A 110 5.27 -7.25 -1.82
CA THR A 110 5.86 -7.38 -3.15
C THR A 110 5.52 -8.74 -3.72
N HIS A 111 4.91 -8.74 -4.89
CA HIS A 111 4.46 -9.94 -5.56
C HIS A 111 5.48 -10.35 -6.61
N ILE A 112 5.85 -11.63 -6.58
CA ILE A 112 6.84 -12.14 -7.50
C ILE A 112 6.32 -13.37 -8.26
N ASP A 113 5.00 -13.54 -8.29
CA ASP A 113 4.40 -14.68 -8.97
C ASP A 113 4.17 -14.43 -10.44
N ARG A 114 4.64 -13.31 -10.96
CA ARG A 114 4.50 -12.97 -12.37
C ARG A 114 5.83 -12.52 -12.92
N GLU A 115 5.89 -12.33 -14.23
CA GLU A 115 7.13 -11.90 -14.87
C GLU A 115 7.60 -10.55 -14.36
N HIS A 116 6.65 -9.66 -14.09
CA HIS A 116 7.02 -8.35 -13.58
C HIS A 116 6.88 -8.37 -12.07
N ILE A 117 7.79 -7.75 -11.39
CA ILE A 117 7.67 -7.59 -9.95
C ILE A 117 6.75 -6.42 -9.69
N HIS A 118 5.77 -6.63 -8.83
CA HIS A 118 4.82 -5.58 -8.46
C HIS A 118 4.80 -5.45 -6.95
N SER A 119 4.98 -4.25 -6.46
CA SER A 119 4.87 -4.00 -5.04
C SER A 119 3.60 -3.23 -4.76
N HIS A 120 2.81 -3.72 -3.83
CA HIS A 120 1.52 -3.14 -3.48
C HIS A 120 1.65 -2.43 -2.15
N CYS A 121 1.13 -1.22 -2.09
CA CYS A 121 1.07 -0.44 -0.85
C CYS A 121 -0.38 -0.19 -0.53
N ILE A 122 -0.82 -0.65 0.64
CA ILE A 122 -2.16 -0.37 1.13
C ILE A 122 -1.99 0.70 2.19
N ILE A 123 -2.55 1.88 1.96
CA ILE A 123 -2.31 3.06 2.77
C ILE A 123 -3.57 3.41 3.54
N ASN A 124 -3.43 3.56 4.85
CA ASN A 124 -4.58 3.94 5.67
C ASN A 124 -5.03 5.34 5.28
N SER A 125 -6.32 5.54 5.19
CA SER A 125 -6.87 6.83 4.78
C SER A 125 -6.83 7.88 5.90
N VAL A 126 -6.49 7.48 7.11
CA VAL A 126 -6.43 8.41 8.24
C VAL A 126 -4.99 8.49 8.71
N ASN A 127 -4.48 9.72 8.80
CA ASN A 127 -3.14 9.97 9.30
C ASN A 127 -3.13 9.72 10.80
N PHE A 128 -2.24 8.85 11.28
CA PHE A 128 -2.29 8.47 12.69
C PHE A 128 -1.71 9.57 13.59
N GLU A 129 -0.98 10.51 13.02
CA GLU A 129 -0.42 11.58 13.83
C GLU A 129 -1.36 12.77 13.95
N THR A 130 -2.08 13.09 12.88
CA THR A 130 -2.94 14.26 12.87
C THR A 130 -4.42 13.95 12.96
N GLY A 131 -4.80 12.71 12.67
CA GLY A 131 -6.21 12.34 12.62
C GLY A 131 -6.92 12.82 11.37
N ARG A 132 -6.19 13.40 10.42
CA ARG A 132 -6.83 13.92 9.22
C ARG A 132 -6.89 12.85 8.17
N LYS A 133 -7.93 12.91 7.35
CA LYS A 133 -8.04 12.00 6.22
C LYS A 133 -7.17 12.53 5.09
N VAL A 134 -6.56 11.61 4.36
CA VAL A 134 -5.73 11.97 3.21
C VAL A 134 -6.43 11.51 1.95
N ALA A 135 -6.04 12.06 0.82
CA ALA A 135 -6.63 11.70 -0.47
C ALA A 135 -5.52 11.55 -1.49
N TYR A 136 -5.42 10.37 -2.07
CA TYR A 136 -4.40 10.08 -3.07
C TYR A 136 -5.04 9.46 -4.30
N GLY A 137 -4.41 9.65 -5.45
CA GLY A 137 -4.80 8.94 -6.67
C GLY A 137 -6.11 9.35 -7.25
N GLY A 138 -6.55 10.46 -6.95
CA GLY A 138 -7.77 10.92 -7.44
C GLY A 138 -7.53 11.52 -8.74
N ARG A 139 -8.44 11.80 -9.47
CA ARG A 139 -8.36 12.34 -10.55
C ARG A 139 -8.12 13.56 -10.47
N THR A 140 -7.84 14.13 -10.81
CA THR A 140 -7.78 15.18 -10.59
C THR A 140 -7.23 16.01 -11.35
N ASP A 141 -7.63 16.67 -11.49
CA ASP A 141 -7.30 17.68 -12.11
C ASP A 141 -6.04 18.06 -11.60
N SER A 142 -5.82 18.18 -10.59
CA SER A 142 -4.59 18.55 -10.13
C SER A 142 -3.73 17.39 -10.19
N GLY A 143 -4.26 16.25 -10.26
CA GLY A 143 -3.47 15.09 -10.37
C GLY A 143 -2.55 14.85 -9.25
N ALA A 144 -2.52 15.60 -8.29
CA ALA A 144 -1.56 15.45 -7.24
C ALA A 144 -2.16 14.78 -6.05
N ALA A 145 -1.38 14.05 -5.36
CA ALA A 145 -1.83 13.52 -4.10
C ALA A 145 -1.99 14.66 -3.13
N ARG A 146 -3.01 14.64 -2.32
CA ARG A 146 -3.22 15.67 -1.43
C ARG A 146 -3.42 15.17 -0.11
N SER A 147 -2.89 15.77 0.87
CA SER A 147 -3.10 15.42 2.23
C SER A 147 -3.98 16.46 2.79
N GLN A 148 -5.03 16.11 3.34
CA GLN A 148 -5.97 17.07 3.88
C GLN A 148 -5.96 17.06 5.39
#